data_4d68da972f8549d5300d1ca21184b907
#
_entry.id   4d68da972f8549d5300d1ca21184b907
#
_cell.length_a   1.000
_cell.length_b   1.000
_cell.length_c   1.000
_cell.angle_alpha   90.00
_cell.angle_beta   90.00
_cell.angle_gamma   90.00
#
_symmetry.space_group_name_H-M   'P 1'
#
loop_
_entity.id
_entity.type
_entity.pdbx_description
1 polymer ?
#
loop_
_entity_poly.entity_id
_entity_poly.type
_entity_poly.pdbx_seq_one_letter_code
_entity_poly.pdbx_strand_id
1 'polypeptide(L)'
;MSEEKTIFQKIIDKEIPSTTHYEDDLCIVIEDINPKAPIHLLIIPKKPIPKLSDASEEDVSILGHLMFIVGEMSRKFETEDSFNVVINNGASAGQTVFHLHLHLFCLLYTSDAADEA
;
A
#
# COMPACT_ATOMS: atom_id res chain seq x y z
N MET A 1 -3.15 24.88 13.22
CA MET A 1 -2.84 24.34 13.11
C MET A 1 -2.23 23.70 12.42
N SER A 2 -1.73 23.58 12.38
CA SER A 2 -1.17 23.06 11.56
C SER A 2 -1.24 21.80 11.45
N GLU A 3 -1.51 21.31 10.50
CA GLU A 3 -1.58 20.09 10.36
C GLU A 3 -0.30 19.61 9.97
N GLU A 4 0.31 18.79 10.69
CA GLU A 4 1.53 18.18 10.28
C GLU A 4 1.25 17.15 9.26
N LYS A 5 2.04 17.11 8.21
CA LYS A 5 1.89 16.08 7.19
C LYS A 5 2.31 14.74 7.73
N THR A 6 1.60 13.69 7.33
CA THR A 6 2.04 12.34 7.64
C THR A 6 3.30 12.04 6.85
N ILE A 7 4.00 10.99 7.24
CA ILE A 7 5.21 10.60 6.51
C ILE A 7 4.86 10.24 5.06
N PHE A 8 3.66 9.67 4.83
CA PHE A 8 3.27 9.32 3.47
C PHE A 8 3.00 10.56 2.64
N GLN A 9 2.40 11.60 3.25
CA GLN A 9 2.18 12.82 2.51
C GLN A 9 3.52 13.47 2.13
N LYS A 10 4.50 13.38 3.03
CA LYS A 10 5.82 13.92 2.73
C LYS A 10 6.49 13.17 1.59
N ILE A 11 6.27 11.87 1.52
CA ILE A 11 6.80 11.07 0.41
C ILE A 11 6.11 11.47 -0.89
N ILE A 12 4.80 11.62 -0.86
CA ILE A 12 4.03 12.03 -2.04
C ILE A 12 4.52 13.40 -2.53
N ASP A 13 4.80 14.31 -1.59
CA ASP A 13 5.24 15.65 -1.93
C ASP A 13 6.72 15.73 -2.23
N LYS A 14 7.41 14.59 -2.23
CA LYS A 14 8.84 14.50 -2.56
C LYS A 14 9.72 15.22 -1.54
N GLU A 15 9.23 15.36 -0.31
CA GLU A 15 10.01 15.98 0.74
C GLU A 15 10.98 15.01 1.39
N ILE A 16 10.66 13.71 1.36
CA ILE A 16 11.56 12.69 1.85
C ILE A 16 11.62 11.57 0.82
N PRO A 17 12.73 10.85 0.77
CA PRO A 17 12.88 9.82 -0.26
C PRO A 17 12.14 8.54 0.07
N SER A 18 11.92 7.72 -0.93
CA SER A 18 11.34 6.40 -0.76
C SER A 18 11.82 5.54 -1.92
N THR A 19 11.70 4.22 -1.75
CA THR A 19 11.94 3.33 -2.88
C THR A 19 10.60 3.16 -3.56
N THR A 20 10.43 3.86 -4.68
CA THR A 20 9.17 3.94 -5.38
C THR A 20 9.15 2.96 -6.53
N HIS A 21 8.12 2.12 -6.59
CA HIS A 21 7.99 1.15 -7.67
C HIS A 21 6.97 1.57 -8.71
N TYR A 22 6.09 2.49 -8.39
CA TYR A 22 5.06 2.94 -9.32
C TYR A 22 4.46 4.23 -8.81
N GLU A 23 4.04 5.07 -9.70
CA GLU A 23 3.38 6.31 -9.31
C GLU A 23 2.54 6.81 -10.47
N ASP A 24 1.34 7.26 -10.17
CA ASP A 24 0.50 7.92 -11.19
C ASP A 24 -0.23 9.07 -10.51
N ASP A 25 -1.24 9.63 -11.18
CA ASP A 25 -1.93 10.80 -10.65
C ASP A 25 -2.71 10.48 -9.37
N LEU A 26 -3.06 9.23 -9.14
CA LEU A 26 -3.94 8.85 -8.04
C LEU A 26 -3.23 8.19 -6.88
N CYS A 27 -2.08 7.57 -7.12
CA CYS A 27 -1.43 6.82 -6.05
C CYS A 27 0.07 6.68 -6.26
N ILE A 28 0.73 6.21 -5.22
CA ILE A 28 2.14 5.89 -5.29
C ILE A 28 2.34 4.53 -4.60
N VAL A 29 3.26 3.74 -5.09
CA VAL A 29 3.60 2.46 -4.50
C VAL A 29 5.06 2.49 -4.09
N ILE A 30 5.30 2.25 -2.80
CA ILE A 30 6.66 2.29 -2.25
C ILE A 30 6.94 1.01 -1.48
N GLU A 31 8.22 0.76 -1.19
CA GLU A 31 8.58 -0.35 -0.34
C GLU A 31 8.42 0.06 1.11
N ASP A 32 7.94 -0.88 1.94
CA ASP A 32 7.89 -0.64 3.37
C ASP A 32 9.34 -0.74 3.90
N ILE A 33 9.74 0.24 4.70
CA ILE A 33 11.11 0.25 5.23
C ILE A 33 11.32 -0.80 6.31
N ASN A 34 10.23 -1.36 6.84
CA ASN A 34 10.32 -2.45 7.81
C ASN A 34 9.54 -3.62 7.28
N PRO A 35 10.03 -4.27 6.22
CA PRO A 35 9.24 -5.30 5.53
C PRO A 35 8.95 -6.51 6.41
N LYS A 36 7.74 -7.02 6.28
CA LYS A 36 7.32 -8.21 6.99
C LYS A 36 7.25 -9.42 6.07
N ALA A 37 7.72 -9.27 4.84
CA ALA A 37 7.71 -10.33 3.85
C ALA A 37 8.84 -10.02 2.87
N PRO A 38 9.25 -10.99 2.05
CA PRO A 38 10.31 -10.71 1.06
C PRO A 38 9.98 -9.53 0.15
N ILE A 39 8.69 -9.37 -0.20
CA ILE A 39 8.25 -8.20 -0.92
C ILE A 39 7.09 -7.62 -0.14
N HIS A 40 7.26 -6.43 0.39
CA HIS A 40 6.23 -5.77 1.18
C HIS A 40 6.10 -4.35 0.65
N LEU A 41 5.02 -4.10 -0.07
CA LEU A 41 4.79 -2.80 -0.69
C LEU A 41 3.63 -2.10 -0.01
N LEU A 42 3.63 -0.78 -0.13
CA LEU A 42 2.53 0.04 0.35
C LEU A 42 1.93 0.75 -0.85
N ILE A 43 0.63 0.59 -1.04
CA ILE A 43 -0.09 1.29 -2.10
C ILE A 43 -0.84 2.42 -1.42
N ILE A 44 -0.52 3.66 -1.77
CA ILE A 44 -0.94 4.83 -1.05
C ILE A 44 -1.66 5.80 -1.98
N PRO A 45 -2.92 6.14 -1.72
CA PRO A 45 -3.59 7.14 -2.56
C PRO A 45 -3.00 8.50 -2.30
N LYS A 46 -2.93 9.34 -3.33
CA LYS A 46 -2.41 10.69 -3.15
C LYS A 46 -3.41 11.57 -2.41
N LYS A 47 -4.70 11.24 -2.52
CA LYS A 47 -5.70 11.95 -1.72
C LYS A 47 -5.52 11.53 -0.27
N PRO A 48 -5.43 12.49 0.67
CA PRO A 48 -5.17 12.15 2.08
C PRO A 48 -6.41 11.70 2.81
N ILE A 49 -6.83 10.47 2.57
CA ILE A 49 -7.93 9.84 3.29
C ILE A 49 -7.32 9.21 4.54
N PRO A 50 -7.71 9.64 5.75
CA PRO A 50 -7.00 9.14 6.94
C PRO A 50 -7.17 7.65 7.19
N LYS A 51 -8.40 7.15 7.08
CA LYS A 51 -8.71 5.73 7.31
C LYS A 51 -9.69 5.30 6.25
N LEU A 52 -9.75 4.01 5.99
CA LEU A 52 -10.70 3.50 5.02
C LEU A 52 -12.13 3.90 5.38
N SER A 53 -12.46 3.87 6.65
CA SER A 53 -13.82 4.21 7.09
C SER A 53 -14.14 5.70 6.89
N ASP A 54 -13.16 6.52 6.59
CA ASP A 54 -13.40 7.93 6.28
C ASP A 54 -13.64 8.18 4.80
N ALA A 55 -13.52 7.14 3.98
CA ALA A 55 -13.75 7.30 2.55
C ALA A 55 -15.24 7.51 2.30
N SER A 56 -15.54 8.27 1.25
CA SER A 56 -16.93 8.56 0.89
C SER A 56 -17.19 8.04 -0.53
N GLU A 57 -18.42 8.25 -1.00
CA GLU A 57 -18.76 7.81 -2.34
C GLU A 57 -17.86 8.40 -3.40
N GLU A 58 -17.40 9.63 -3.20
CA GLU A 58 -16.55 10.23 -4.21
C GLU A 58 -15.20 9.56 -4.28
N ASP A 59 -14.85 8.69 -3.31
CA ASP A 59 -13.58 8.01 -3.30
C ASP A 59 -13.64 6.62 -3.94
N VAL A 60 -14.81 6.20 -4.40
CA VAL A 60 -14.98 4.86 -4.94
C VAL A 60 -14.00 4.58 -6.09
N SER A 61 -13.85 5.56 -6.99
CA SER A 61 -12.93 5.36 -8.12
C SER A 61 -11.49 5.21 -7.66
N ILE A 62 -11.10 6.00 -6.66
CA ILE A 62 -9.74 5.92 -6.13
C ILE A 62 -9.52 4.55 -5.49
N LEU A 63 -10.49 4.10 -4.68
CA LEU A 63 -10.35 2.81 -4.01
C LEU A 63 -10.25 1.67 -5.02
N GLY A 64 -11.06 1.72 -6.06
CA GLY A 64 -10.98 0.72 -7.11
C GLY A 64 -9.65 0.74 -7.81
N HIS A 65 -9.11 1.94 -8.05
CA HIS A 65 -7.81 2.09 -8.69
C HIS A 65 -6.71 1.46 -7.84
N LEU A 66 -6.76 1.66 -6.52
CA LEU A 66 -5.76 1.06 -5.63
C LEU A 66 -5.77 -0.46 -5.75
N MET A 67 -6.97 -1.04 -5.80
CA MET A 67 -7.08 -2.49 -5.91
C MET A 67 -6.57 -2.97 -7.27
N PHE A 68 -6.80 -2.20 -8.33
CA PHE A 68 -6.28 -2.55 -9.64
C PHE A 68 -4.75 -2.54 -9.61
N ILE A 69 -4.17 -1.54 -8.94
CA ILE A 69 -2.71 -1.43 -8.85
C ILE A 69 -2.12 -2.58 -8.05
N VAL A 70 -2.84 -3.09 -7.04
CA VAL A 70 -2.39 -4.29 -6.33
C VAL A 70 -2.12 -5.42 -7.33
N GLY A 71 -3.06 -5.65 -8.24
CA GLY A 71 -2.88 -6.69 -9.24
C GLY A 71 -1.71 -6.41 -10.16
N GLU A 72 -1.55 -5.13 -10.58
CA GLU A 72 -0.45 -4.77 -11.44
C GLU A 72 0.90 -5.00 -10.77
N MET A 73 1.00 -4.67 -9.48
CA MET A 73 2.25 -4.86 -8.77
C MET A 73 2.55 -6.34 -8.58
N SER A 74 1.52 -7.14 -8.30
CA SER A 74 1.75 -8.57 -8.13
C SER A 74 2.30 -9.17 -9.43
N ARG A 75 1.82 -8.72 -10.56
CA ARG A 75 2.32 -9.21 -11.85
C ARG A 75 3.74 -8.72 -12.13
N LYS A 76 4.01 -7.47 -11.75
CA LYS A 76 5.33 -6.91 -11.93
C LYS A 76 6.39 -7.72 -11.19
N PHE A 77 6.04 -8.21 -10.01
CA PHE A 77 6.97 -8.98 -9.20
C PHE A 77 6.77 -10.50 -9.38
N GLU A 78 5.92 -10.88 -10.33
CA GLU A 78 5.71 -12.29 -10.66
C GLU A 78 5.22 -13.08 -9.45
N THR A 79 4.32 -12.47 -8.68
CA THR A 79 3.75 -13.11 -7.52
C THR A 79 2.22 -13.14 -7.61
N GLU A 80 1.70 -13.08 -8.82
CA GLU A 80 0.25 -12.96 -9.00
C GLU A 80 -0.50 -14.19 -8.49
N ASP A 81 0.20 -15.29 -8.30
CA ASP A 81 -0.47 -16.48 -7.80
C ASP A 81 -0.63 -16.49 -6.29
N SER A 82 0.04 -15.59 -5.59
CA SER A 82 -0.01 -15.67 -4.14
C SER A 82 0.46 -14.39 -3.48
N PHE A 83 -0.47 -13.67 -2.89
CA PHE A 83 -0.16 -12.46 -2.15
C PHE A 83 -1.31 -12.17 -1.20
N ASN A 84 -1.03 -11.33 -0.21
CA ASN A 84 -2.06 -10.88 0.73
C ASN A 84 -2.13 -9.36 0.68
N VAL A 85 -3.33 -8.83 0.85
CA VAL A 85 -3.53 -7.39 0.98
C VAL A 85 -4.15 -7.14 2.34
N VAL A 86 -3.57 -6.22 3.08
CA VAL A 86 -4.07 -5.89 4.42
C VAL A 86 -4.29 -4.40 4.51
N ILE A 87 -5.44 -4.01 5.04
CA ILE A 87 -5.76 -2.62 5.30
C ILE A 87 -6.10 -2.52 6.77
N ASN A 88 -5.30 -1.76 7.51
CA ASN A 88 -5.56 -1.55 8.93
C ASN A 88 -6.36 -0.27 9.07
N ASN A 89 -7.49 -0.33 9.75
CA ASN A 89 -8.34 0.83 9.93
C ASN A 89 -8.41 1.18 11.40
N GLY A 90 -7.70 2.23 11.80
CA GLY A 90 -7.73 2.70 13.18
C GLY A 90 -6.58 2.16 14.00
N ALA A 91 -6.26 2.88 15.06
CA ALA A 91 -5.09 2.55 15.89
C ALA A 91 -5.20 1.17 16.52
N SER A 92 -6.38 0.80 17.00
CA SER A 92 -6.55 -0.50 17.66
C SER A 92 -6.36 -1.66 16.71
N ALA A 93 -6.52 -1.42 15.41
CA ALA A 93 -6.33 -2.45 14.41
C ALA A 93 -4.93 -2.43 13.82
N GLY A 94 -4.05 -1.58 14.36
CA GLY A 94 -2.66 -1.56 13.92
C GLY A 94 -2.28 -0.45 12.96
N GLN A 95 -3.19 0.48 12.71
CA GLN A 95 -2.86 1.60 11.83
C GLN A 95 -2.00 2.59 12.58
N THR A 96 -0.80 2.84 12.09
CA THR A 96 0.12 3.76 12.75
C THR A 96 0.28 5.07 12.00
N VAL A 97 0.00 5.09 10.70
CA VAL A 97 0.04 6.32 9.92
C VAL A 97 -1.37 6.58 9.41
N PHE A 98 -1.91 7.75 9.74
CA PHE A 98 -3.30 8.05 9.38
C PHE A 98 -3.39 8.74 8.03
N HIS A 99 -2.97 7.99 7.05
CA HIS A 99 -3.11 8.22 5.64
C HIS A 99 -3.31 6.82 5.06
N LEU A 100 -4.47 6.57 4.52
CA LEU A 100 -4.86 5.24 4.04
C LEU A 100 -3.75 4.61 3.20
N HIS A 101 -3.48 3.35 3.45
CA HIS A 101 -2.51 2.62 2.66
C HIS A 101 -2.84 1.13 2.72
N LEU A 102 -2.55 0.45 1.62
CA LEU A 102 -2.76 -0.98 1.53
C LEU A 102 -1.39 -1.64 1.63
N HIS A 103 -1.29 -2.64 2.52
CA HIS A 103 -0.07 -3.45 2.59
C HIS A 103 -0.22 -4.58 1.60
N LEU A 104 0.74 -4.71 0.71
CA LEU A 104 0.77 -5.82 -0.23
C LEU A 104 1.95 -6.70 0.14
N PHE A 105 1.65 -7.92 0.57
CA PHE A 105 2.67 -8.89 0.92
C PHE A 105 2.72 -9.91 -0.20
N CYS A 106 3.76 -9.86 -1.01
CA CYS A 106 3.90 -10.81 -2.09
C CYS A 106 4.69 -12.00 -1.58
N LEU A 107 4.12 -13.17 -1.78
CA LEU A 107 4.73 -14.38 -1.28
C LEU A 107 5.53 -15.02 -2.38
N LEU A 108 6.84 -15.11 -2.16
CA LEU A 108 7.71 -15.75 -3.12
C LEU A 108 7.80 -17.20 -2.73
N TYR A 109 7.25 -18.09 -3.59
CA TYR A 109 7.29 -19.47 -3.25
C TYR A 109 8.63 -20.04 -3.60
N THR A 110 9.17 -20.79 -2.66
CA THR A 110 10.28 -21.65 -2.96
C THR A 110 9.65 -22.99 -3.30
N SER A 111 10.44 -23.91 -3.80
CA SER A 111 9.91 -25.21 -4.09
C SER A 111 9.40 -25.87 -2.82
N ASP A 112 10.00 -25.56 -1.68
CA ASP A 112 9.54 -26.14 -0.43
C ASP A 112 8.13 -25.70 -0.12
N ALA A 113 7.84 -24.42 -0.29
CA ALA A 113 6.52 -23.92 -0.03
C ALA A 113 5.51 -24.55 -0.98
N ALA A 114 5.91 -24.69 -2.23
CA ALA A 114 5.03 -25.30 -3.21
C ALA A 114 4.73 -26.76 -2.86
N ASP A 115 5.73 -27.45 -2.36
CA ASP A 115 5.56 -28.85 -2.01
C ASP A 115 4.60 -29.01 -0.87
N GLU A 116 4.54 -28.05 0.01
CA GLU A 116 3.67 -28.18 1.16
C GLU A 116 2.24 -27.82 0.86
N ALA A 117 1.99 -27.25 -0.25
CA ALA A 117 0.64 -26.78 -0.60
C ALA A 117 -0.36 -27.89 -0.91
#